data_a003546fdf66c03a97dbb686e791865e
#
_entry.id   a003546fdf66c03a97dbb686e791865e
#
_cell.length_a   1.000
_cell.length_b   1.000
_cell.length_c   1.000
_cell.angle_alpha   90.00
_cell.angle_beta   90.00
_cell.angle_gamma   90.00
#
_symmetry.space_group_name_H-M   'P 1'
#
loop_
_entity.id
_entity.type
_entity.pdbx_description
1 polymer ?
#
loop_
_entity_poly.entity_id
_entity_poly.type
_entity_poly.pdbx_seq_one_letter_code
_entity_poly.pdbx_strand_id
1 'polypeptide(L)'
;MIDSAWAHEFAREWIAAWNSHDLERILSHYTDDFEMSSPLIIERMHEPSGKLKGKEQVWPYWQKGLVAMPPLKFELLDVFVSVDSMVIYYRSIHRKMVCEALFFNAQRQVVRGVAHYGGTAE
;
A
#
# COMPACT_ATOMS: atom_id res chain seq x y z
N MET A 1 -18.89 -6.64 6.73
CA MET A 1 -18.45 -6.13 5.43
C MET A 1 -17.89 -4.74 5.57
N ILE A 2 -16.90 -4.40 4.77
CA ILE A 2 -16.31 -3.06 4.79
C ILE A 2 -17.33 -2.06 4.24
N ASP A 3 -17.60 -0.99 4.99
CA ASP A 3 -18.49 0.08 4.56
C ASP A 3 -17.82 0.92 3.45
N SER A 4 -18.54 1.17 2.36
CA SER A 4 -18.00 1.89 1.20
C SER A 4 -17.57 3.32 1.53
N ALA A 5 -18.35 4.04 2.34
CA ALA A 5 -18.01 5.41 2.74
C ALA A 5 -16.72 5.42 3.58
N TRP A 6 -16.61 4.49 4.53
CA TRP A 6 -15.39 4.34 5.33
C TRP A 6 -14.18 4.01 4.45
N ALA A 7 -14.37 3.11 3.47
CA ALA A 7 -13.29 2.70 2.58
C ALA A 7 -12.76 3.87 1.75
N HIS A 8 -13.64 4.72 1.24
CA HIS A 8 -13.23 5.91 0.49
C HIS A 8 -12.47 6.91 1.38
N GLU A 9 -12.92 7.10 2.62
CA GLU A 9 -12.21 7.93 3.60
C GLU A 9 -10.82 7.37 3.89
N PHE A 10 -10.75 6.05 4.16
CA PHE A 10 -9.49 5.37 4.40
C PHE A 10 -8.54 5.52 3.21
N ALA A 11 -9.04 5.30 1.99
CA ALA A 11 -8.22 5.41 0.78
C ALA A 11 -7.66 6.82 0.61
N ARG A 12 -8.46 7.86 0.86
CA ARG A 12 -7.99 9.25 0.79
C ARG A 12 -6.87 9.52 1.80
N GLU A 13 -7.01 9.04 3.03
CA GLU A 13 -5.96 9.18 4.04
C GLU A 13 -4.72 8.37 3.66
N TRP A 14 -4.90 7.13 3.15
CA TRP A 14 -3.80 6.28 2.73
C TRP A 14 -2.97 6.93 1.61
N ILE A 15 -3.64 7.49 0.61
CA ILE A 15 -2.98 8.22 -0.48
C ILE A 15 -2.27 9.47 0.05
N ALA A 16 -2.93 10.24 0.93
CA ALA A 16 -2.33 11.43 1.52
C ALA A 16 -1.11 11.10 2.37
N ALA A 17 -1.16 10.00 3.13
CA ALA A 17 -0.04 9.54 3.94
C ALA A 17 1.18 9.20 3.06
N TRP A 18 0.98 8.44 1.99
CA TRP A 18 2.06 8.13 1.06
C TRP A 18 2.62 9.39 0.41
N ASN A 19 1.76 10.30 -0.03
CA ASN A 19 2.18 11.55 -0.67
C ASN A 19 2.89 12.51 0.29
N SER A 20 2.67 12.37 1.59
CA SER A 20 3.38 13.15 2.61
C SER A 20 4.82 12.67 2.80
N HIS A 21 5.14 11.45 2.37
CA HIS A 21 6.43 10.77 2.58
C HIS A 21 6.76 10.55 4.05
N ASP A 22 5.76 10.60 4.94
CA ASP A 22 5.91 10.36 6.37
C ASP A 22 5.66 8.88 6.65
N LEU A 23 6.73 8.12 6.83
CA LEU A 23 6.65 6.67 6.98
C LEU A 23 5.92 6.25 8.26
N GLU A 24 6.05 7.00 9.34
CA GLU A 24 5.30 6.72 10.58
C GLU A 24 3.80 6.87 10.35
N ARG A 25 3.39 7.91 9.64
CA ARG A 25 1.98 8.13 9.28
C ARG A 25 1.44 6.98 8.43
N ILE A 26 2.22 6.55 7.43
CA ILE A 26 1.83 5.43 6.58
C ILE A 26 1.64 4.18 7.42
N LEU A 27 2.63 3.83 8.25
CA LEU A 27 2.62 2.61 9.06
C LEU A 27 1.58 2.64 10.19
N SER A 28 1.07 3.81 10.56
CA SER A 28 0.05 3.92 11.61
C SER A 28 -1.25 3.18 11.27
N HIS A 29 -1.48 2.88 9.99
CA HIS A 29 -2.67 2.16 9.54
C HIS A 29 -2.51 0.63 9.59
N TYR A 30 -1.33 0.13 9.95
CA TYR A 30 -0.96 -1.28 9.88
C TYR A 30 -0.71 -1.85 11.27
N THR A 31 -0.95 -3.16 11.44
CA THR A 31 -0.55 -3.85 12.67
C THR A 31 0.97 -4.00 12.70
N ASP A 32 1.53 -4.22 13.90
CA ASP A 32 2.98 -4.36 14.06
C ASP A 32 3.54 -5.56 13.28
N ASP A 33 2.73 -6.60 13.11
CA ASP A 33 3.13 -7.86 12.48
C ASP A 33 2.53 -8.08 11.10
N PHE A 34 2.04 -7.04 10.45
CA PHE A 34 1.40 -7.20 9.14
C PHE A 34 2.34 -7.80 8.10
N GLU A 35 1.74 -8.46 7.09
CA GLU A 35 2.50 -9.03 5.97
C GLU A 35 2.33 -8.17 4.74
N MET A 36 3.44 -7.86 4.07
CA MET A 36 3.43 -7.14 2.79
C MET A 36 3.92 -8.05 1.68
N SER A 37 3.16 -8.12 0.58
CA SER A 37 3.54 -8.85 -0.63
C SER A 37 3.64 -7.89 -1.80
N SER A 38 4.72 -7.98 -2.55
CA SER A 38 4.91 -7.16 -3.75
C SER A 38 6.01 -7.75 -4.63
N PRO A 39 5.82 -7.75 -5.97
CA PRO A 39 6.91 -8.10 -6.88
C PRO A 39 8.17 -7.26 -6.68
N LEU A 40 8.02 -6.00 -6.25
CA LEU A 40 9.16 -5.11 -6.03
C LEU A 40 10.00 -5.53 -4.82
N ILE A 41 9.44 -6.29 -3.88
CA ILE A 41 10.22 -6.85 -2.76
C ILE A 41 11.25 -7.83 -3.28
N ILE A 42 10.89 -8.67 -4.26
CA ILE A 42 11.82 -9.61 -4.88
C ILE A 42 13.02 -8.86 -5.45
N GLU A 43 12.73 -7.79 -6.19
CA GLU A 43 13.74 -7.02 -6.89
C GLU A 43 14.59 -6.16 -5.96
N ARG A 44 13.94 -5.41 -5.06
CA ARG A 44 14.62 -4.39 -4.23
C ARG A 44 15.23 -4.92 -2.96
N MET A 45 14.66 -5.98 -2.40
CA MET A 45 15.11 -6.56 -1.13
C MET A 45 15.80 -7.91 -1.30
N HIS A 46 15.89 -8.41 -2.54
CA HIS A 46 16.48 -9.71 -2.84
C HIS A 46 15.81 -10.83 -2.03
N GLU A 47 14.49 -10.70 -1.81
CA GLU A 47 13.67 -11.67 -1.11
C GLU A 47 12.84 -12.47 -2.11
N PRO A 48 13.22 -13.73 -2.44
CA PRO A 48 12.55 -14.51 -3.49
C PRO A 48 11.06 -14.74 -3.28
N SER A 49 10.60 -14.73 -2.02
CA SER A 49 9.18 -14.92 -1.71
C SER A 49 8.31 -13.74 -2.13
N GLY A 50 8.90 -12.55 -2.29
CA GLY A 50 8.15 -11.32 -2.51
C GLY A 50 7.36 -10.86 -1.30
N LYS A 51 7.70 -11.35 -0.10
CA LYS A 51 6.97 -11.07 1.15
C LYS A 51 7.90 -10.60 2.24
N LEU A 52 7.41 -9.64 3.03
CA LEU A 52 8.05 -9.15 4.25
C LEU A 52 7.03 -9.20 5.37
N LYS A 53 7.48 -9.51 6.58
CA LYS A 53 6.63 -9.65 7.75
C LYS A 53 7.00 -8.61 8.80
N GLY A 54 5.99 -7.83 9.22
CA GLY A 54 6.11 -6.86 10.29
C GLY A 54 6.71 -5.53 9.88
N LYS A 55 6.41 -4.50 10.67
CA LYS A 55 6.87 -3.12 10.43
C LYS A 55 8.39 -3.02 10.33
N GLU A 56 9.09 -3.81 11.14
CA GLU A 56 10.56 -3.79 11.18
C GLU A 56 11.18 -4.22 9.85
N GLN A 57 10.60 -5.25 9.20
CA GLN A 57 11.08 -5.70 7.89
C GLN A 57 10.62 -4.78 6.76
N VAL A 58 9.42 -4.21 6.87
CA VAL A 58 8.84 -3.38 5.81
C VAL A 58 9.43 -1.98 5.78
N TRP A 59 9.82 -1.45 6.95
CA TRP A 59 10.39 -0.09 7.06
C TRP A 59 11.51 0.17 6.03
N PRO A 60 12.57 -0.65 5.97
CA PRO A 60 13.66 -0.38 5.01
C PRO A 60 13.20 -0.43 3.56
N TYR A 61 12.25 -1.31 3.24
CA TYR A 61 11.72 -1.44 1.89
C TYR A 61 10.95 -0.17 1.47
N TRP A 62 10.04 0.29 2.30
CA TRP A 62 9.27 1.51 2.01
C TRP A 62 10.15 2.75 2.05
N GLN A 63 11.14 2.78 2.94
CA GLN A 63 12.10 3.88 2.99
C GLN A 63 12.85 4.03 1.66
N LYS A 64 13.27 2.93 1.05
CA LYS A 64 13.89 2.96 -0.29
C LYS A 64 12.98 3.59 -1.33
N GLY A 65 11.70 3.25 -1.30
CA GLY A 65 10.71 3.83 -2.21
C GLY A 65 10.52 5.32 -2.02
N LEU A 66 10.52 5.77 -0.75
CA LEU A 66 10.28 7.18 -0.43
C LEU A 66 11.45 8.10 -0.74
N VAL A 67 12.70 7.59 -0.72
CA VAL A 67 13.89 8.39 -1.04
C VAL A 67 14.28 8.30 -2.51
N ALA A 68 13.61 7.47 -3.29
CA ALA A 68 13.92 7.31 -4.72
C ALA A 68 13.54 8.58 -5.50
N MET A 69 14.17 8.74 -6.66
CA MET A 69 13.90 9.86 -7.57
C MET A 69 13.36 9.31 -8.90
N PRO A 70 12.35 9.93 -9.50
CA PRO A 70 11.60 11.11 -9.01
C PRO A 70 10.79 10.81 -7.76
N PRO A 71 10.38 11.85 -6.99
CA PRO A 71 9.61 11.62 -5.76
C PRO A 71 8.31 10.88 -6.02
N LEU A 72 7.99 9.93 -5.13
CA LEU A 72 6.74 9.19 -5.18
C LEU A 72 5.54 10.14 -5.08
N LYS A 73 4.55 9.91 -5.95
CA LYS A 73 3.27 10.60 -5.92
C LYS A 73 2.19 9.65 -6.42
N PHE A 74 1.14 9.48 -5.61
CA PHE A 74 0.00 8.64 -5.94
C PHE A 74 -1.23 9.50 -6.23
N GLU A 75 -2.06 9.04 -7.17
CA GLU A 75 -3.35 9.64 -7.48
C GLU A 75 -4.42 8.58 -7.35
N LEU A 76 -5.38 8.80 -6.46
CA LEU A 76 -6.48 7.86 -6.23
C LEU A 76 -7.39 7.83 -7.46
N LEU A 77 -7.69 6.63 -7.97
CA LEU A 77 -8.58 6.44 -9.12
C LEU A 77 -9.90 5.83 -8.70
N ASP A 78 -9.88 4.76 -7.89
CA ASP A 78 -11.10 4.10 -7.44
C ASP A 78 -10.85 3.26 -6.20
N VAL A 79 -11.94 2.81 -5.57
CA VAL A 79 -11.91 1.99 -4.36
C VAL A 79 -12.94 0.88 -4.51
N PHE A 80 -12.54 -0.35 -4.19
CA PHE A 80 -13.40 -1.52 -4.23
C PHE A 80 -13.45 -2.17 -2.85
N VAL A 81 -14.61 -2.64 -2.42
CA VAL A 81 -14.81 -3.19 -1.07
C VAL A 81 -15.25 -4.65 -1.09
N SER A 82 -14.91 -5.38 -0.04
CA SER A 82 -15.33 -6.76 0.17
C SER A 82 -15.68 -6.97 1.65
N VAL A 83 -15.70 -8.21 2.10
CA VAL A 83 -16.12 -8.57 3.47
C VAL A 83 -15.19 -7.94 4.53
N ASP A 84 -13.89 -8.19 4.42
CA ASP A 84 -12.88 -7.71 5.37
C ASP A 84 -11.64 -7.13 4.67
N SER A 85 -11.79 -6.76 3.40
CA SER A 85 -10.71 -6.22 2.59
C SER A 85 -11.22 -5.15 1.65
N MET A 86 -10.30 -4.36 1.13
CA MET A 86 -10.59 -3.36 0.10
C MET A 86 -9.43 -3.33 -0.89
N VAL A 87 -9.70 -2.77 -2.06
CA VAL A 87 -8.67 -2.52 -3.07
C VAL A 87 -8.63 -1.01 -3.33
N ILE A 88 -7.44 -0.44 -3.22
CA ILE A 88 -7.19 0.95 -3.61
C ILE A 88 -6.55 0.90 -5.00
N TYR A 89 -7.24 1.47 -5.98
CA TYR A 89 -6.75 1.56 -7.35
C TYR A 89 -6.19 2.97 -7.55
N TYR A 90 -4.89 3.05 -7.89
CA TYR A 90 -4.23 4.35 -8.00
C TYR A 90 -3.20 4.36 -9.12
N ARG A 91 -2.84 5.57 -9.52
CA ARG A 91 -1.76 5.82 -10.48
C ARG A 91 -0.54 6.29 -9.71
N SER A 92 0.60 5.64 -9.97
CA SER A 92 1.88 6.02 -9.41
C SER A 92 2.69 6.85 -10.43
N ILE A 93 3.93 7.19 -10.07
CA ILE A 93 4.86 7.89 -10.98
C ILE A 93 5.04 7.07 -12.27
N HIS A 94 5.42 7.75 -13.34
CA HIS A 94 5.54 7.16 -14.68
C HIS A 94 4.22 6.55 -15.18
N ARG A 95 3.08 7.05 -14.64
CA ARG A 95 1.73 6.62 -15.01
C ARG A 95 1.48 5.13 -14.78
N LYS A 96 2.22 4.54 -13.84
CA LYS A 96 2.09 3.13 -13.47
C LYS A 96 0.76 2.90 -12.74
N MET A 97 -0.02 1.94 -13.21
CA MET A 97 -1.30 1.59 -12.58
C MET A 97 -1.07 0.52 -11.53
N VAL A 98 -1.62 0.73 -10.35
CA VAL A 98 -1.41 -0.14 -9.19
C VAL A 98 -2.73 -0.41 -8.48
N CYS A 99 -2.93 -1.65 -8.05
CA CYS A 99 -4.00 -2.06 -7.16
C CYS A 99 -3.39 -2.57 -5.87
N GLU A 100 -3.79 -1.94 -4.76
CA GLU A 100 -3.33 -2.33 -3.43
C GLU A 100 -4.48 -3.04 -2.73
N ALA A 101 -4.38 -4.34 -2.50
CA ALA A 101 -5.37 -5.09 -1.73
C ALA A 101 -4.97 -5.04 -0.26
N LEU A 102 -5.86 -4.54 0.59
CA LEU A 102 -5.62 -4.37 2.03
C LEU A 102 -6.65 -5.20 2.80
N PHE A 103 -6.15 -6.05 3.69
CA PHE A 103 -6.97 -6.93 4.53
C PHE A 103 -6.94 -6.41 5.97
N PHE A 104 -8.10 -6.36 6.62
CA PHE A 104 -8.27 -5.70 7.92
C PHE A 104 -8.65 -6.67 9.03
N ASN A 105 -8.22 -6.35 10.24
CA ASN A 105 -8.73 -7.00 11.45
C ASN A 105 -10.02 -6.29 11.93
N ALA A 106 -10.56 -6.75 13.06
CA ALA A 106 -11.80 -6.18 13.64
C ALA A 106 -11.64 -4.71 14.07
N GLN A 107 -10.42 -4.27 14.34
CA GLN A 107 -10.11 -2.89 14.71
C GLN A 107 -9.84 -1.99 13.51
N ARG A 108 -10.07 -2.49 12.29
CA ARG A 108 -9.84 -1.75 11.04
C ARG A 108 -8.38 -1.35 10.83
N GLN A 109 -7.46 -2.15 11.35
CA GLN A 109 -6.04 -2.03 11.01
C GLN A 109 -5.68 -3.04 9.94
N VAL A 110 -4.74 -2.68 9.07
CA VAL A 110 -4.29 -3.55 7.99
C VAL A 110 -3.40 -4.65 8.56
N VAL A 111 -3.78 -5.91 8.33
CA VAL A 111 -2.99 -7.07 8.73
C VAL A 111 -2.20 -7.67 7.56
N ARG A 112 -2.58 -7.33 6.33
CA ARG A 112 -1.93 -7.82 5.13
C ARG A 112 -2.17 -6.86 3.98
N GLY A 113 -1.11 -6.54 3.24
CA GLY A 113 -1.17 -5.74 2.03
C GLY A 113 -0.56 -6.50 0.86
N VAL A 114 -1.20 -6.44 -0.30
CA VAL A 114 -0.72 -7.10 -1.52
C VAL A 114 -0.75 -6.08 -2.66
N ALA A 115 0.41 -5.73 -3.17
CA ALA A 115 0.53 -4.80 -4.29
C ALA A 115 0.46 -5.55 -5.63
N HIS A 116 -0.34 -5.02 -6.55
CA HIS A 116 -0.49 -5.56 -7.90
C HIS A 116 -0.16 -4.45 -8.89
N TYR A 117 0.69 -4.74 -9.85
CA TYR A 117 1.12 -3.75 -10.83
C TYR A 117 0.57 -4.10 -12.20
N GLY A 118 -0.10 -3.13 -12.82
CA GLY A 118 -0.62 -3.23 -14.17
C GLY A 118 0.30 -2.58 -15.18
N GLY A 119 -0.26 -2.26 -16.34
CA GLY A 119 0.46 -1.51 -17.34
C GLY A 119 0.55 -0.02 -17.01
N THR A 120 1.07 0.75 -17.94
CA THR A 120 1.13 2.20 -17.85
C THR A 120 -0.13 2.81 -18.44
N ALA A 121 -0.78 3.75 -17.72
CA ALA A 121 -1.93 4.47 -18.24
C ALA A 121 -1.51 5.39 -19.38
N GLU A 122 -2.37 5.50 -20.38
CA GLU A 122 -2.17 6.41 -21.50
C GLU A 122 -2.65 7.82 -21.22
#